data_7126ba7f9ca21faeebe37dc76fda7f9a
#
_entry.id   7126ba7f9ca21faeebe37dc76fda7f9a
#
_cell.length_a   1.000
_cell.length_b   1.000
_cell.length_c   1.000
_cell.angle_alpha   90.00
_cell.angle_beta   90.00
_cell.angle_gamma   90.00
#
_symmetry.space_group_name_H-M   'P 1'
#
loop_
_entity.id
_entity.type
_entity.pdbx_description
1 polymer ?
#
loop_
_entity_poly.entity_id
_entity_poly.type
_entity_poly.pdbx_seq_one_letter_code
_entity_poly.pdbx_strand_id
1 'polypeptide(L)'
;FGNIYDGERYDANLEIENWCAPSCTYANWQPVKRNTTTNLGAISARLSLPVKAKHIITPKQITTPKNELVFDLGQNITGWFTFMADLPAGVELRVQTGELLQDDCFYRDNLRTALSEYRYISTGKKAFIRPIATFYGFRYIKFSGVADLTGITDIQAWALYSDLEQTGEITTANEKVNRLYLNSVWSQRDNFLDVPTDCPQRDERMGWTGDAHVFAPTASFTM
;
A
#
# COMPACT_ATOMS: atom_id res chain seq x y z
N PHE A 1 10.59 11.17 3.79
CA PHE A 1 9.81 11.68 2.64
C PHE A 1 8.81 10.61 2.21
N GLY A 2 7.57 11.02 1.90
CA GLY A 2 6.53 10.12 1.40
C GLY A 2 5.41 10.89 0.70
N ASN A 3 4.83 10.27 -0.32
CA ASN A 3 3.59 10.67 -0.96
C ASN A 3 2.89 9.44 -1.56
N ILE A 4 1.62 9.59 -1.94
CA ILE A 4 0.83 8.44 -2.41
C ILE A 4 1.27 7.92 -3.80
N TYR A 5 1.95 8.71 -4.63
CA TYR A 5 2.35 8.31 -5.99
C TYR A 5 3.75 7.69 -6.02
N ASP A 6 4.72 8.40 -5.46
CA ASP A 6 6.12 7.96 -5.51
C ASP A 6 6.42 6.89 -4.47
N GLY A 7 5.65 6.91 -3.39
CA GLY A 7 5.87 6.02 -2.28
C GLY A 7 6.60 6.67 -1.12
N GLU A 8 7.52 5.96 -0.48
CA GLU A 8 8.12 6.40 0.77
C GLU A 8 9.62 6.09 0.82
N ARG A 9 10.40 7.04 1.33
CA ARG A 9 11.80 6.82 1.70
C ARG A 9 11.94 6.95 3.20
N TYR A 10 12.29 5.85 3.85
CA TYR A 10 12.49 5.74 5.28
C TYR A 10 13.97 5.50 5.63
N ASP A 11 14.57 6.47 6.29
CA ASP A 11 15.93 6.35 6.81
C ASP A 11 15.86 6.06 8.31
N ALA A 12 16.11 4.82 8.69
CA ALA A 12 16.02 4.40 10.08
C ALA A 12 17.09 5.05 10.97
N ASN A 13 18.15 5.63 10.39
CA ASN A 13 19.16 6.37 11.16
C ASN A 13 18.65 7.74 11.67
N LEU A 14 17.51 8.22 11.11
CA LEU A 14 16.89 9.48 11.54
C LEU A 14 15.77 9.26 12.55
N GLU A 15 15.53 8.01 12.97
CA GLU A 15 14.50 7.68 13.94
C GLU A 15 14.84 8.25 15.31
N ILE A 16 13.87 8.86 15.96
CA ILE A 16 14.02 9.37 17.32
C ILE A 16 13.44 8.34 18.25
N GLU A 17 14.30 7.67 18.99
CA GLU A 17 13.89 6.64 19.94
C GLU A 17 12.96 7.23 21.00
N ASN A 18 11.86 6.55 21.28
CA ASN A 18 10.84 6.95 22.27
C ASN A 18 10.26 8.35 22.05
N TRP A 19 10.20 8.84 20.82
CA TRP A 19 9.71 10.21 20.50
C TRP A 19 8.33 10.55 21.07
N CYS A 20 7.47 9.56 21.28
CA CYS A 20 6.12 9.72 21.84
C CYS A 20 6.06 9.51 23.38
N ALA A 21 7.17 9.18 24.04
CA ALA A 21 7.18 9.03 25.47
C ALA A 21 7.16 10.41 26.17
N PRO A 22 6.40 10.58 27.28
CA PRO A 22 6.38 11.85 28.02
C PRO A 22 7.74 12.32 28.52
N SER A 23 8.67 11.38 28.71
CA SER A 23 10.06 11.64 29.17
C SER A 23 11.03 11.91 28.02
N CYS A 24 10.59 11.89 26.75
CA CYS A 24 11.47 12.11 25.63
C CYS A 24 11.99 13.55 25.61
N THR A 25 13.29 13.71 25.77
CA THR A 25 13.98 14.99 25.62
C THR A 25 14.89 14.91 24.41
N TYR A 26 14.48 15.52 23.30
CA TYR A 26 15.31 15.59 22.10
C TYR A 26 15.74 17.04 21.85
N ALA A 27 17.05 17.28 21.83
CA ALA A 27 17.62 18.63 21.81
C ALA A 27 17.18 19.48 20.60
N ASN A 28 16.81 18.82 19.50
CA ASN A 28 16.38 19.52 18.27
C ASN A 28 14.87 19.78 18.17
N TRP A 29 14.08 19.45 19.19
CA TRP A 29 12.67 19.84 19.24
C TRP A 29 12.53 21.35 19.23
N GLN A 30 11.69 21.87 18.33
CA GLN A 30 11.35 23.27 18.30
C GLN A 30 10.04 23.52 19.03
N PRO A 31 9.88 24.67 19.71
CA PRO A 31 8.60 25.04 20.31
C PRO A 31 7.49 25.06 19.26
N VAL A 32 6.31 24.58 19.63
CA VAL A 32 5.14 24.64 18.75
C VAL A 32 4.73 26.10 18.53
N LYS A 33 4.38 26.44 17.28
CA LYS A 33 3.73 27.72 16.97
C LYS A 33 2.22 27.58 17.15
N ARG A 34 1.67 28.38 18.06
CA ARG A 34 0.21 28.49 18.20
C ARG A 34 -0.31 29.38 17.05
N ASN A 35 -1.20 28.84 16.22
CA ASN A 35 -1.93 29.65 15.25
C ASN A 35 -3.13 30.31 15.97
N THR A 36 -3.10 31.61 16.05
CA THR A 36 -4.16 32.40 16.69
C THR A 36 -5.07 33.12 15.71
N THR A 37 -4.77 33.02 14.41
CA THR A 37 -5.47 33.78 13.36
C THR A 37 -6.45 32.90 12.54
N THR A 38 -6.37 31.60 12.65
CA THR A 38 -7.24 30.69 11.88
C THR A 38 -8.48 30.34 12.68
N ASN A 39 -9.64 30.71 12.15
CA ASN A 39 -10.91 30.16 12.62
C ASN A 39 -11.05 28.75 12.00
N LEU A 40 -10.99 27.73 12.84
CA LEU A 40 -11.13 26.33 12.40
C LEU A 40 -12.57 25.95 12.03
N GLY A 41 -13.53 26.87 12.21
CA GLY A 41 -14.94 26.56 12.05
C GLY A 41 -15.44 25.50 13.02
N ALA A 42 -16.50 24.79 12.66
CA ALA A 42 -17.02 23.69 13.46
C ALA A 42 -16.19 22.42 13.19
N ILE A 43 -15.71 21.79 14.25
CA ILE A 43 -15.08 20.49 14.19
C ILE A 43 -16.19 19.42 14.25
N SER A 44 -16.28 18.57 13.24
CA SER A 44 -17.25 17.49 13.16
C SER A 44 -16.55 16.13 13.07
N ALA A 45 -17.28 15.07 13.41
CA ALA A 45 -16.80 13.72 13.19
C ALA A 45 -16.68 13.42 11.68
N ARG A 46 -15.75 12.52 11.32
CA ARG A 46 -15.62 12.01 9.97
C ARG A 46 -16.90 11.28 9.53
N LEU A 47 -17.38 11.54 8.33
CA LEU A 47 -18.59 10.91 7.77
C LEU A 47 -18.26 9.56 7.09
N SER A 48 -17.09 9.47 6.46
CA SER A 48 -16.68 8.26 5.73
C SER A 48 -16.25 7.14 6.69
N LEU A 49 -16.43 5.89 6.26
CA LEU A 49 -15.95 4.73 6.99
C LEU A 49 -14.41 4.68 6.98
N PRO A 50 -13.79 4.22 8.07
CA PRO A 50 -12.34 4.14 8.13
C PRO A 50 -11.79 3.11 7.14
N VAL A 51 -10.64 3.41 6.56
CA VAL A 51 -9.85 2.41 5.81
C VAL A 51 -9.19 1.49 6.82
N LYS A 52 -9.31 0.19 6.61
CA LYS A 52 -8.73 -0.85 7.47
C LYS A 52 -7.93 -1.87 6.69
N ALA A 53 -6.94 -2.46 7.34
CA ALA A 53 -6.26 -3.65 6.85
C ALA A 53 -7.18 -4.87 7.08
N LYS A 54 -7.62 -5.51 6.00
CA LYS A 54 -8.65 -6.53 6.04
C LYS A 54 -8.15 -7.95 5.75
N HIS A 55 -7.24 -8.10 4.82
CA HIS A 55 -6.71 -9.40 4.43
C HIS A 55 -5.20 -9.39 4.42
N ILE A 56 -4.63 -10.53 4.85
CA ILE A 56 -3.19 -10.77 4.81
C ILE A 56 -2.94 -11.83 3.76
N ILE A 57 -2.01 -11.56 2.85
CA ILE A 57 -1.58 -12.47 1.79
C ILE A 57 -0.10 -12.75 1.97
N THR A 58 0.27 -14.02 2.02
CA THR A 58 1.67 -14.43 1.97
C THR A 58 2.06 -14.63 0.50
N PRO A 59 2.90 -13.76 -0.07
CA PRO A 59 3.27 -13.85 -1.46
C PRO A 59 4.24 -15.00 -1.71
N LYS A 60 4.30 -15.47 -2.95
CA LYS A 60 5.23 -16.53 -3.38
C LYS A 60 6.34 -15.93 -4.23
N GLN A 61 7.59 -16.28 -3.92
CA GLN A 61 8.70 -15.91 -4.79
C GLN A 61 8.55 -16.60 -6.14
N ILE A 62 8.78 -15.87 -7.22
CA ILE A 62 8.78 -16.37 -8.59
C ILE A 62 10.15 -16.18 -9.23
N THR A 63 10.47 -17.03 -10.19
CA THR A 63 11.67 -16.89 -10.99
C THR A 63 11.33 -16.11 -12.25
N THR A 64 12.09 -15.05 -12.54
CA THR A 64 11.96 -14.28 -13.77
C THR A 64 13.13 -14.55 -14.70
N PRO A 65 12.99 -14.39 -16.04
CA PRO A 65 14.09 -14.52 -16.99
C PRO A 65 15.31 -13.64 -16.70
N LYS A 66 15.07 -12.52 -15.99
CA LYS A 66 16.14 -11.57 -15.58
C LYS A 66 16.68 -11.85 -14.17
N ASN A 67 16.30 -12.97 -13.53
CA ASN A 67 16.68 -13.32 -12.16
C ASN A 67 16.37 -12.21 -11.14
N GLU A 68 15.24 -11.55 -11.29
CA GLU A 68 14.79 -10.52 -10.37
C GLU A 68 14.23 -11.15 -9.07
N LEU A 69 14.37 -10.47 -7.94
CA LEU A 69 13.81 -10.91 -6.67
C LEU A 69 12.34 -10.46 -6.59
N VAL A 70 11.44 -11.21 -7.19
CA VAL A 70 10.02 -10.88 -7.33
C VAL A 70 9.15 -11.87 -6.59
N PHE A 71 8.08 -11.34 -5.97
CA PHE A 71 7.04 -12.10 -5.29
C PHE A 71 5.68 -11.82 -5.94
N ASP A 72 4.88 -12.86 -6.16
CA ASP A 72 3.51 -12.83 -6.66
C ASP A 72 2.53 -13.06 -5.51
N LEU A 73 1.59 -12.15 -5.32
CA LEU A 73 0.48 -12.29 -4.39
C LEU A 73 -0.61 -13.24 -4.91
N GLY A 74 -0.59 -13.57 -6.20
CA GLY A 74 -1.67 -14.32 -6.86
C GLY A 74 -2.91 -13.49 -7.16
N GLN A 75 -2.97 -12.26 -6.67
CA GLN A 75 -4.08 -11.35 -6.82
C GLN A 75 -3.62 -9.89 -6.75
N ASN A 76 -4.26 -9.00 -7.52
CA ASN A 76 -4.08 -7.56 -7.37
C ASN A 76 -4.81 -7.07 -6.12
N ILE A 77 -4.19 -6.19 -5.36
CA ILE A 77 -4.74 -5.55 -4.17
C ILE A 77 -4.34 -4.10 -4.08
N THR A 78 -5.11 -3.32 -3.35
CA THR A 78 -4.66 -2.04 -2.81
C THR A 78 -4.23 -2.23 -1.37
N GLY A 79 -3.03 -1.74 -1.04
CA GLY A 79 -2.52 -1.93 0.31
C GLY A 79 -1.04 -1.62 0.48
N TRP A 80 -0.45 -2.29 1.43
CA TRP A 80 0.98 -2.25 1.69
C TRP A 80 1.55 -3.66 1.91
N PHE A 81 2.86 -3.73 1.94
CA PHE A 81 3.62 -4.92 2.31
C PHE A 81 4.29 -4.71 3.67
N THR A 82 4.63 -5.82 4.31
CA THR A 82 5.44 -5.85 5.54
C THR A 82 6.51 -6.93 5.43
N PHE A 83 7.61 -6.75 6.13
CA PHE A 83 8.67 -7.77 6.25
C PHE A 83 9.58 -7.46 7.44
N MET A 84 10.35 -8.46 7.87
CA MET A 84 11.47 -8.26 8.78
C MET A 84 12.74 -8.01 7.97
N ALA A 85 13.51 -6.99 8.34
CA ALA A 85 14.80 -6.69 7.74
C ALA A 85 15.91 -6.81 8.79
N ASP A 86 16.91 -7.64 8.51
CA ASP A 86 18.16 -7.78 9.26
C ASP A 86 19.31 -7.56 8.28
N LEU A 87 19.57 -6.30 7.98
CA LEU A 87 20.50 -5.87 6.95
C LEU A 87 21.65 -5.05 7.56
N PRO A 88 22.87 -5.10 7.00
CA PRO A 88 23.97 -4.26 7.46
C PRO A 88 23.62 -2.76 7.47
N ALA A 89 24.25 -2.01 8.37
CA ALA A 89 24.04 -0.56 8.45
C ALA A 89 24.39 0.14 7.15
N GLY A 90 23.56 1.10 6.76
CA GLY A 90 23.73 1.88 5.54
C GLY A 90 23.25 1.20 4.24
N VAL A 91 22.83 -0.05 4.28
CA VAL A 91 22.23 -0.71 3.12
C VAL A 91 20.91 -0.02 2.78
N GLU A 92 20.75 0.42 1.54
CA GLU A 92 19.50 0.91 1.00
C GLU A 92 18.77 -0.23 0.27
N LEU A 93 17.74 -0.76 0.90
CA LEU A 93 16.81 -1.72 0.31
C LEU A 93 15.74 -0.95 -0.46
N ARG A 94 15.51 -1.33 -1.72
CA ARG A 94 14.44 -0.80 -2.56
C ARG A 94 13.38 -1.86 -2.77
N VAL A 95 12.12 -1.52 -2.49
CA VAL A 95 10.96 -2.37 -2.73
C VAL A 95 10.05 -1.65 -3.71
N GLN A 96 9.80 -2.27 -4.84
CA GLN A 96 8.96 -1.74 -5.92
C GLN A 96 7.70 -2.58 -6.05
N THR A 97 6.58 -1.94 -6.35
CA THR A 97 5.30 -2.59 -6.55
C THR A 97 4.85 -2.45 -8.00
N GLY A 98 4.12 -3.45 -8.49
CA GLY A 98 3.60 -3.48 -9.85
C GLY A 98 2.45 -4.45 -9.99
N GLU A 99 1.66 -4.31 -11.05
CA GLU A 99 0.46 -5.12 -11.28
C GLU A 99 0.66 -6.24 -12.29
N LEU A 100 1.66 -6.11 -13.16
CA LEU A 100 1.85 -6.92 -14.34
C LEU A 100 3.27 -7.46 -14.44
N LEU A 101 3.40 -8.58 -15.15
CA LEU A 101 4.64 -9.02 -15.75
C LEU A 101 4.56 -8.78 -17.25
N GLN A 102 5.66 -8.40 -17.87
CA GLN A 102 5.83 -8.36 -19.30
C GLN A 102 7.00 -9.26 -19.69
N ASP A 103 6.79 -10.19 -20.60
CA ASP A 103 7.76 -11.25 -20.94
C ASP A 103 8.28 -11.97 -19.67
N ASP A 104 7.36 -12.30 -18.77
CA ASP A 104 7.60 -12.92 -17.45
C ASP A 104 8.57 -12.13 -16.53
N CYS A 105 8.85 -10.87 -16.85
CA CYS A 105 9.66 -9.96 -16.04
C CYS A 105 8.80 -8.89 -15.36
N PHE A 106 9.27 -8.37 -14.24
CA PHE A 106 8.60 -7.30 -13.52
C PHE A 106 8.44 -6.05 -14.38
N TYR A 107 7.19 -5.54 -14.49
CA TYR A 107 6.82 -4.44 -15.37
C TYR A 107 6.11 -3.33 -14.62
N ARG A 108 6.38 -2.06 -14.97
CA ARG A 108 5.86 -0.89 -14.26
C ARG A 108 5.49 0.30 -15.15
N ASP A 109 5.72 0.26 -16.44
CA ASP A 109 5.47 1.43 -17.30
C ASP A 109 3.98 1.81 -17.37
N ASN A 110 3.07 0.89 -16.98
CA ASN A 110 1.65 1.17 -16.80
C ASN A 110 1.34 2.10 -15.63
N LEU A 111 2.30 2.37 -14.74
CA LEU A 111 2.13 3.26 -13.59
C LEU A 111 2.30 4.74 -13.94
N ARG A 112 2.58 5.06 -15.20
CA ARG A 112 2.84 6.42 -15.70
C ARG A 112 4.03 7.05 -14.98
N THR A 113 3.84 8.19 -14.28
CA THR A 113 4.90 8.89 -13.55
C THR A 113 5.06 8.43 -12.11
N ALA A 114 4.12 7.64 -11.58
CA ALA A 114 4.18 7.15 -10.22
C ALA A 114 5.36 6.19 -10.01
N LEU A 115 6.27 6.50 -9.09
CA LEU A 115 7.41 5.64 -8.78
C LEU A 115 6.99 4.38 -8.03
N SER A 116 5.92 4.45 -7.23
CA SER A 116 5.36 3.30 -6.49
C SER A 116 6.44 2.45 -5.83
N GLU A 117 7.27 3.09 -4.99
CA GLU A 117 8.51 2.55 -4.48
C GLU A 117 8.68 2.85 -2.98
N TYR A 118 9.22 1.90 -2.24
CA TYR A 118 9.64 2.10 -0.86
C TYR A 118 11.15 1.91 -0.75
N ARG A 119 11.82 2.86 -0.12
CA ARG A 119 13.27 2.79 0.14
C ARG A 119 13.50 2.77 1.64
N TYR A 120 14.18 1.75 2.11
CA TYR A 120 14.57 1.58 3.50
C TYR A 120 16.08 1.65 3.65
N ILE A 121 16.58 2.54 4.53
CA ILE A 121 18.00 2.61 4.87
C ILE A 121 18.18 2.00 6.26
N SER A 122 18.94 0.90 6.32
CA SER A 122 19.14 0.13 7.53
C SER A 122 20.11 0.79 8.52
N THR A 123 19.83 0.63 9.81
CA THR A 123 20.75 0.97 10.92
C THR A 123 21.71 -0.17 11.26
N GLY A 124 21.57 -1.36 10.67
CA GLY A 124 22.26 -2.58 11.11
C GLY A 124 21.54 -3.34 12.23
N LYS A 125 20.36 -2.87 12.64
CA LYS A 125 19.51 -3.58 13.62
C LYS A 125 18.36 -4.26 12.91
N LYS A 126 17.98 -5.44 13.38
CA LYS A 126 16.77 -6.12 12.90
C LYS A 126 15.54 -5.28 13.19
N ALA A 127 14.72 -5.04 12.17
CA ALA A 127 13.55 -4.17 12.24
C ALA A 127 12.35 -4.76 11.50
N PHE A 128 11.15 -4.47 12.00
CA PHE A 128 9.89 -4.69 11.26
C PHE A 128 9.63 -3.49 10.35
N ILE A 129 9.46 -3.76 9.08
CA ILE A 129 9.31 -2.73 8.05
C ILE A 129 7.88 -2.73 7.51
N ARG A 130 7.32 -1.52 7.42
CA ARG A 130 6.01 -1.24 6.84
C ARG A 130 5.98 0.20 6.32
N PRO A 131 5.41 0.48 5.13
CA PRO A 131 5.09 1.84 4.72
C PRO A 131 4.12 2.51 5.72
N ILE A 132 4.34 3.79 6.02
CA ILE A 132 3.57 4.53 7.03
C ILE A 132 2.66 5.57 6.37
N ALA A 133 3.16 6.27 5.36
CA ALA A 133 2.51 7.46 4.78
C ALA A 133 1.98 7.23 3.35
N THR A 134 1.89 5.97 2.90
CA THR A 134 1.46 5.64 1.54
C THR A 134 0.76 4.29 1.47
N PHE A 135 0.12 4.03 0.34
CA PHE A 135 -0.39 2.73 -0.07
C PHE A 135 -0.08 2.52 -1.56
N TYR A 136 -0.22 1.29 -2.02
CA TYR A 136 0.10 0.87 -3.39
C TYR A 136 -1.03 0.03 -3.97
N GLY A 137 -1.25 0.09 -5.28
CA GLY A 137 -2.03 -0.90 -6.03
C GLY A 137 -1.07 -1.88 -6.68
N PHE A 138 -1.13 -3.18 -6.35
CA PHE A 138 -0.12 -4.13 -6.82
C PHE A 138 -0.54 -5.59 -6.69
N ARG A 139 0.07 -6.41 -7.53
CA ARG A 139 0.10 -7.86 -7.41
C ARG A 139 1.51 -8.38 -7.15
N TYR A 140 2.52 -7.67 -7.65
CA TYR A 140 3.92 -8.09 -7.57
C TYR A 140 4.73 -7.15 -6.71
N ILE A 141 5.66 -7.72 -5.95
CA ILE A 141 6.64 -6.99 -5.13
C ILE A 141 8.02 -7.38 -5.62
N LYS A 142 8.85 -6.41 -5.97
CA LYS A 142 10.24 -6.61 -6.36
C LYS A 142 11.18 -5.98 -5.35
N PHE A 143 12.13 -6.77 -4.86
CA PHE A 143 13.23 -6.31 -4.01
C PHE A 143 14.47 -6.03 -4.84
N SER A 144 15.21 -4.98 -4.51
CA SER A 144 16.50 -4.64 -5.12
C SER A 144 17.35 -3.82 -4.14
N GLY A 145 18.63 -3.56 -4.51
CA GLY A 145 19.60 -2.93 -3.59
C GLY A 145 20.31 -3.96 -2.68
N VAL A 146 19.96 -5.23 -2.79
CA VAL A 146 20.58 -6.37 -2.12
C VAL A 146 20.88 -7.46 -3.14
N ALA A 147 21.89 -8.30 -2.86
CA ALA A 147 22.27 -9.39 -3.76
C ALA A 147 21.25 -10.56 -3.73
N ASP A 148 20.70 -10.81 -2.56
CA ASP A 148 19.72 -11.86 -2.30
C ASP A 148 18.79 -11.42 -1.16
N LEU A 149 17.94 -12.33 -0.70
CA LEU A 149 16.98 -12.09 0.38
C LEU A 149 17.50 -12.49 1.76
N THR A 150 18.79 -12.73 1.91
CA THR A 150 19.38 -13.02 3.23
C THR A 150 19.13 -11.86 4.18
N GLY A 151 18.51 -12.14 5.32
CA GLY A 151 18.09 -11.10 6.27
C GLY A 151 16.73 -10.45 5.96
N ILE A 152 16.01 -10.87 4.92
CA ILE A 152 14.63 -10.43 4.65
C ILE A 152 13.70 -11.63 4.86
N THR A 153 12.82 -11.54 5.86
CA THR A 153 11.90 -12.62 6.24
C THR A 153 10.48 -12.09 6.48
N ASP A 154 9.52 -13.01 6.64
CA ASP A 154 8.14 -12.69 7.03
C ASP A 154 7.45 -11.69 6.07
N ILE A 155 7.72 -11.86 4.77
CA ILE A 155 7.12 -11.00 3.75
C ILE A 155 5.63 -11.27 3.67
N GLN A 156 4.82 -10.23 3.88
CA GLN A 156 3.36 -10.26 3.80
C GLN A 156 2.85 -9.05 3.02
N ALA A 157 1.67 -9.19 2.45
CA ALA A 157 0.93 -8.08 1.87
C ALA A 157 -0.42 -7.93 2.59
N TRP A 158 -0.85 -6.70 2.79
CA TRP A 158 -2.06 -6.35 3.53
C TRP A 158 -2.98 -5.56 2.63
N ALA A 159 -4.16 -6.13 2.31
CA ALA A 159 -5.17 -5.42 1.55
C ALA A 159 -5.90 -4.40 2.43
N LEU A 160 -5.99 -3.17 1.91
CA LEU A 160 -6.59 -2.01 2.55
C LEU A 160 -7.82 -1.56 1.76
N TYR A 161 -8.93 -1.35 2.45
CA TYR A 161 -10.13 -0.72 1.89
C TYR A 161 -11.04 -0.18 2.99
N SER A 162 -11.98 0.68 2.61
CA SER A 162 -13.00 1.22 3.52
C SER A 162 -13.77 0.08 4.19
N ASP A 163 -14.10 0.25 5.47
CA ASP A 163 -14.73 -0.78 6.32
C ASP A 163 -16.21 -1.02 5.95
N LEU A 164 -16.45 -1.19 4.65
CA LEU A 164 -17.75 -1.54 4.10
C LEU A 164 -18.06 -3.01 4.39
N GLU A 165 -19.32 -3.29 4.70
CA GLU A 165 -19.84 -4.63 4.85
C GLU A 165 -20.26 -5.18 3.46
N GLN A 166 -19.86 -6.41 3.17
CA GLN A 166 -20.36 -7.08 1.98
C GLN A 166 -21.80 -7.54 2.22
N THR A 167 -22.74 -6.97 1.47
CA THR A 167 -24.19 -7.23 1.63
C THR A 167 -24.76 -8.16 0.56
N GLY A 168 -24.03 -8.35 -0.54
CA GLY A 168 -24.47 -9.20 -1.65
C GLY A 168 -23.51 -10.33 -1.95
N GLU A 169 -24.06 -11.46 -2.40
CA GLU A 169 -23.31 -12.62 -2.87
C GLU A 169 -24.02 -13.27 -4.04
N ILE A 170 -23.27 -13.69 -5.05
CA ILE A 170 -23.75 -14.42 -6.21
C ILE A 170 -22.95 -15.71 -6.35
N THR A 171 -23.65 -16.85 -6.33
CA THR A 171 -23.05 -18.15 -6.62
C THR A 171 -23.87 -18.85 -7.70
N THR A 172 -23.19 -19.32 -8.75
CA THR A 172 -23.80 -20.01 -9.88
C THR A 172 -23.10 -21.34 -10.15
N ALA A 173 -23.70 -22.18 -10.98
CA ALA A 173 -23.07 -23.42 -11.45
C ALA A 173 -21.90 -23.17 -12.44
N ASN A 174 -21.71 -21.93 -12.91
CA ASN A 174 -20.66 -21.57 -13.84
C ASN A 174 -19.49 -20.87 -13.10
N GLU A 175 -18.37 -21.56 -12.96
CA GLU A 175 -17.19 -21.09 -12.26
C GLU A 175 -16.62 -19.79 -12.86
N LYS A 176 -16.73 -19.58 -14.18
CA LYS A 176 -16.27 -18.33 -14.83
C LYS A 176 -17.10 -17.13 -14.40
N VAL A 177 -18.42 -17.32 -14.25
CA VAL A 177 -19.33 -16.27 -13.75
C VAL A 177 -19.01 -15.96 -12.29
N ASN A 178 -18.79 -16.97 -11.46
CA ASN A 178 -18.41 -16.80 -10.06
C ASN A 178 -17.07 -16.04 -9.96
N ARG A 179 -16.11 -16.39 -10.81
CA ARG A 179 -14.81 -15.70 -10.86
C ARG A 179 -14.95 -14.24 -11.31
N LEU A 180 -15.78 -13.97 -12.31
CA LEU A 180 -16.07 -12.60 -12.74
C LEU A 180 -16.66 -11.77 -11.60
N TYR A 181 -17.63 -12.31 -10.88
CA TYR A 181 -18.22 -11.65 -9.71
C TYR A 181 -17.14 -11.33 -8.64
N LEU A 182 -16.32 -12.31 -8.28
CA LEU A 182 -15.24 -12.11 -7.30
C LEU A 182 -14.24 -11.04 -7.78
N ASN A 183 -13.89 -11.01 -9.05
CA ASN A 183 -13.01 -9.98 -9.59
C ASN A 183 -13.65 -8.58 -9.46
N SER A 184 -14.96 -8.46 -9.72
CA SER A 184 -15.68 -7.18 -9.55
C SER A 184 -15.70 -6.71 -8.10
N VAL A 185 -15.93 -7.61 -7.15
CA VAL A 185 -15.89 -7.31 -5.71
C VAL A 185 -14.47 -6.85 -5.29
N TRP A 186 -13.43 -7.52 -5.79
CA TRP A 186 -12.06 -7.11 -5.49
C TRP A 186 -11.68 -5.78 -6.13
N SER A 187 -12.09 -5.52 -7.37
CA SER A 187 -11.91 -4.21 -8.01
C SER A 187 -12.59 -3.10 -7.22
N GLN A 188 -13.79 -3.36 -6.66
CA GLN A 188 -14.46 -2.40 -5.79
C GLN A 188 -13.67 -2.15 -4.52
N ARG A 189 -13.19 -3.20 -3.83
CA ARG A 189 -12.36 -3.08 -2.63
C ARG A 189 -11.09 -2.28 -2.90
N ASP A 190 -10.41 -2.57 -4.00
CA ASP A 190 -9.17 -1.94 -4.39
C ASP A 190 -9.31 -0.44 -4.70
N ASN A 191 -10.51 0.00 -5.05
CA ASN A 191 -10.80 1.39 -5.39
C ASN A 191 -11.62 2.14 -4.33
N PHE A 192 -12.06 1.47 -3.26
CA PHE A 192 -12.83 2.11 -2.19
C PHE A 192 -11.94 2.37 -0.96
N LEU A 193 -11.08 3.38 -1.09
CA LEU A 193 -10.20 3.88 -0.02
C LEU A 193 -10.65 5.26 0.42
N ASP A 194 -11.51 5.31 1.42
CA ASP A 194 -12.15 6.51 1.94
C ASP A 194 -13.25 7.05 1.01
N VAL A 195 -12.93 7.27 -0.25
CA VAL A 195 -13.84 7.59 -1.35
C VAL A 195 -13.65 6.60 -2.49
N PRO A 196 -14.65 6.41 -3.37
CA PRO A 196 -14.44 5.65 -4.60
C PRO A 196 -13.40 6.35 -5.48
N THR A 197 -12.32 5.65 -5.82
CA THR A 197 -11.25 6.16 -6.69
C THR A 197 -11.28 5.47 -8.05
N ASP A 198 -10.70 6.09 -9.05
CA ASP A 198 -10.60 5.55 -10.42
C ASP A 198 -9.54 4.45 -10.54
N CYS A 199 -8.50 4.53 -9.76
CA CYS A 199 -7.40 3.57 -9.74
C CYS A 199 -6.58 3.68 -8.46
N PRO A 200 -5.91 2.58 -8.01
CA PRO A 200 -5.09 2.61 -6.81
C PRO A 200 -3.58 2.69 -7.06
N GLN A 201 -3.09 2.52 -8.32
CA GLN A 201 -1.67 2.21 -8.57
C GLN A 201 -0.87 3.31 -9.25
N ARG A 202 -1.49 4.13 -10.09
CA ARG A 202 -0.83 5.14 -10.92
C ARG A 202 -0.97 6.56 -10.36
N ASP A 203 -0.45 7.55 -11.06
CA ASP A 203 -0.50 8.97 -10.73
C ASP A 203 -1.86 9.64 -11.02
N GLU A 204 -2.94 9.11 -10.47
CA GLU A 204 -4.29 9.64 -10.56
C GLU A 204 -4.99 9.51 -9.21
N ARG A 205 -5.59 8.37 -8.89
CA ARG A 205 -6.19 8.03 -7.58
C ARG A 205 -7.20 9.07 -7.10
N MET A 206 -8.06 9.51 -8.01
CA MET A 206 -9.03 10.58 -7.78
C MET A 206 -10.44 10.02 -7.62
N GLY A 207 -11.24 10.70 -6.82
CA GLY A 207 -12.68 10.39 -6.65
C GLY A 207 -13.51 10.98 -7.78
N TRP A 208 -13.37 10.46 -9.00
CA TRP A 208 -14.12 10.91 -10.15
C TRP A 208 -15.61 10.62 -10.00
N THR A 209 -16.43 11.66 -10.04
CA THR A 209 -17.89 11.55 -9.84
C THR A 209 -18.59 10.84 -10.99
N GLY A 210 -18.06 10.91 -12.20
CA GLY A 210 -18.58 10.18 -13.37
C GLY A 210 -18.51 8.67 -13.17
N ASP A 211 -17.34 8.16 -12.77
CA ASP A 211 -17.12 6.75 -12.47
C ASP A 211 -17.98 6.29 -11.29
N ALA A 212 -18.01 7.06 -10.22
CA ALA A 212 -18.85 6.78 -9.06
C ALA A 212 -20.34 6.74 -9.43
N HIS A 213 -20.82 7.67 -10.25
CA HIS A 213 -22.21 7.71 -10.70
C HIS A 213 -22.62 6.45 -11.46
N VAL A 214 -21.77 6.00 -12.39
CA VAL A 214 -22.06 4.81 -13.21
C VAL A 214 -21.99 3.54 -12.37
N PHE A 215 -21.04 3.44 -11.44
CA PHE A 215 -20.81 2.23 -10.65
C PHE A 215 -21.68 2.14 -9.37
N ALA A 216 -22.19 3.25 -8.84
CA ALA A 216 -22.92 3.27 -7.58
C ALA A 216 -24.08 2.24 -7.47
N PRO A 217 -24.92 2.04 -8.51
CA PRO A 217 -25.96 1.02 -8.48
C PRO A 217 -25.39 -0.41 -8.31
N THR A 218 -24.29 -0.72 -9.00
CA THR A 218 -23.61 -2.02 -8.90
C THR A 218 -22.97 -2.17 -7.52
N ALA A 219 -22.31 -1.13 -7.03
CA ALA A 219 -21.67 -1.12 -5.72
C ALA A 219 -22.66 -1.45 -4.60
N SER A 220 -23.88 -0.90 -4.65
CA SER A 220 -24.90 -1.11 -3.64
C SER A 220 -25.49 -2.53 -3.59
N PHE A 221 -25.21 -3.37 -4.60
CA PHE A 221 -25.56 -4.80 -4.58
C PHE A 221 -24.46 -5.68 -3.95
N THR A 222 -23.29 -5.15 -3.74
CA THR A 222 -22.13 -5.92 -3.24
C THR A 222 -21.69 -5.48 -1.84
N MET A 223 -21.83 -4.18 -1.53
CA MET A 223 -21.40 -3.56 -0.26
C MET A 223 -22.33 -2.44 0.16
#